data_b7a91743742cbb0486ad82c9c979c2c8
#
_entry.id   b7a91743742cbb0486ad82c9c979c2c8
#
_cell.length_a   1.000
_cell.length_b   1.000
_cell.length_c   1.000
_cell.angle_alpha   90.00
_cell.angle_beta   90.00
_cell.angle_gamma   90.00
#
_symmetry.space_group_name_H-M   'P 1'
#
loop_
_entity.id
_entity.type
_entity.pdbx_description
1 polymer ?
#
loop_
_entity_poly.entity_id
_entity_poly.type
_entity_poly.pdbx_seq_one_letter_code
_entity_poly.pdbx_strand_id
1 'polypeptide(L)'
;IAPEGDHYRTRMTHTLEVAQIGRTVARAIQINEDLTEAIALGHDLGHTPFGHSGEAVLNRLCSEGFAHYQQSVRIVEVLEQKGQGLNLTWDVRNGILNHRTSGHPATLEGNVVRLSDKIAYINHDIDDAIRGKIMKEEDYISRIIWRLDYKEKDTLEKMKILDQQMNDYMENILC
;
A
#
# COMPACT_ATOMS: atom_id res chain seq x y z
N ILE A 1 9.60 20.27 -7.76
CA ILE A 1 8.77 19.45 -8.66
C ILE A 1 9.20 19.84 -10.05
N ALA A 2 9.92 18.96 -10.75
CA ALA A 2 10.31 19.19 -12.13
C ALA A 2 9.08 19.00 -13.02
N PRO A 3 8.68 19.98 -13.83
CA PRO A 3 7.52 19.88 -14.70
C PRO A 3 7.75 19.00 -15.94
N GLU A 4 8.96 18.53 -16.15
CA GLU A 4 9.36 17.72 -17.29
C GLU A 4 9.59 16.27 -16.83
N GLY A 5 8.56 15.47 -16.81
CA GLY A 5 8.66 14.04 -16.57
C GLY A 5 7.47 13.53 -15.79
N ASP A 6 6.62 12.85 -16.47
CA ASP A 6 5.47 12.07 -15.95
C ASP A 6 5.93 10.89 -15.06
N HIS A 7 7.14 10.98 -14.49
CA HIS A 7 7.83 9.91 -13.81
C HIS A 7 7.71 9.97 -12.29
N TYR A 8 7.31 11.12 -11.75
CA TYR A 8 7.19 11.28 -10.31
C TYR A 8 5.77 10.97 -9.87
N ARG A 9 5.58 9.84 -9.24
CA ARG A 9 4.30 9.50 -8.61
C ARG A 9 4.09 10.38 -7.39
N THR A 10 2.96 11.06 -7.40
CA THR A 10 2.50 11.80 -6.23
C THR A 10 1.80 10.84 -5.27
N ARG A 11 1.66 11.21 -4.00
CA ARG A 11 0.83 10.44 -3.06
C ARG A 11 -0.59 10.23 -3.55
N MET A 12 -1.15 11.24 -4.21
CA MET A 12 -2.49 11.16 -4.78
C MET A 12 -2.58 10.06 -5.84
N THR A 13 -1.62 9.97 -6.75
CA THR A 13 -1.62 8.92 -7.78
C THR A 13 -1.46 7.53 -7.18
N HIS A 14 -0.59 7.36 -6.18
CA HIS A 14 -0.46 6.11 -5.42
C HIS A 14 -1.78 5.74 -4.73
N THR A 15 -2.40 6.67 -4.01
CA THR A 15 -3.67 6.44 -3.32
C THR A 15 -4.78 5.98 -4.28
N LEU A 16 -4.87 6.62 -5.46
CA LEU A 16 -5.85 6.23 -6.49
C LEU A 16 -5.54 4.84 -7.09
N GLU A 17 -4.28 4.50 -7.26
CA GLU A 17 -3.86 3.17 -7.72
C GLU A 17 -4.22 2.08 -6.70
N VAL A 18 -3.94 2.31 -5.41
CA VAL A 18 -4.34 1.41 -4.32
C VAL A 18 -5.86 1.23 -4.30
N ALA A 19 -6.62 2.32 -4.45
CA ALA A 19 -8.08 2.26 -4.51
C ALA A 19 -8.57 1.46 -5.73
N GLN A 20 -7.97 1.64 -6.90
CA GLN A 20 -8.33 0.91 -8.11
C GLN A 20 -8.04 -0.60 -7.98
N ILE A 21 -6.85 -0.96 -7.49
CA ILE A 21 -6.48 -2.37 -7.25
C ILE A 21 -7.44 -2.98 -6.22
N GLY A 22 -7.63 -2.29 -5.08
CA GLY A 22 -8.49 -2.75 -4.00
C GLY A 22 -9.92 -2.99 -4.44
N ARG A 23 -10.54 -2.05 -5.16
CA ARG A 23 -11.89 -2.21 -5.71
C ARG A 23 -11.98 -3.37 -6.70
N THR A 24 -10.96 -3.54 -7.55
CA THR A 24 -10.95 -4.65 -8.52
C THR A 24 -10.95 -6.00 -7.79
N VAL A 25 -10.13 -6.15 -6.75
CA VAL A 25 -10.10 -7.36 -5.92
C VAL A 25 -11.41 -7.53 -5.16
N ALA A 26 -11.91 -6.46 -4.50
CA ALA A 26 -13.16 -6.49 -3.74
C ALA A 26 -14.34 -6.97 -4.60
N ARG A 27 -14.45 -6.46 -5.84
CA ARG A 27 -15.45 -6.88 -6.81
C ARG A 27 -15.30 -8.36 -7.19
N ALA A 28 -14.07 -8.81 -7.43
CA ALA A 28 -13.80 -10.20 -7.82
C ALA A 28 -14.17 -11.21 -6.73
N ILE A 29 -13.98 -10.88 -5.46
CA ILE A 29 -14.31 -11.74 -4.31
C ILE A 29 -15.66 -11.40 -3.67
N GLN A 30 -16.41 -10.45 -4.25
CA GLN A 30 -17.78 -10.06 -3.84
C GLN A 30 -17.87 -9.52 -2.41
N ILE A 31 -16.94 -8.65 -2.02
CA ILE A 31 -16.99 -7.87 -0.78
C ILE A 31 -17.31 -6.40 -1.08
N ASN A 32 -17.40 -5.56 -0.05
CA ASN A 32 -17.85 -4.18 -0.17
C ASN A 32 -16.78 -3.28 -0.84
N GLU A 33 -17.02 -2.91 -2.12
CA GLU A 33 -16.13 -2.04 -2.90
C GLU A 33 -16.02 -0.63 -2.30
N ASP A 34 -17.13 -0.07 -1.81
CA ASP A 34 -17.15 1.30 -1.28
C ASP A 34 -16.39 1.41 0.03
N LEU A 35 -16.47 0.39 0.90
CA LEU A 35 -15.67 0.30 2.11
C LEU A 35 -14.17 0.17 1.76
N THR A 36 -13.84 -0.67 0.79
CA THR A 36 -12.47 -0.85 0.31
C THR A 36 -11.91 0.47 -0.22
N GLU A 37 -12.66 1.20 -1.05
CA GLU A 37 -12.26 2.50 -1.59
C GLU A 37 -12.08 3.54 -0.49
N ALA A 38 -13.01 3.64 0.44
CA ALA A 38 -12.93 4.59 1.56
C ALA A 38 -11.68 4.38 2.41
N ILE A 39 -11.34 3.13 2.72
CA ILE A 39 -10.11 2.78 3.45
C ILE A 39 -8.88 3.17 2.61
N ALA A 40 -8.86 2.81 1.31
CA ALA A 40 -7.75 3.09 0.42
C ALA A 40 -7.51 4.61 0.26
N LEU A 41 -8.56 5.42 0.13
CA LEU A 41 -8.43 6.87 0.03
C LEU A 41 -7.90 7.52 1.32
N GLY A 42 -8.15 6.90 2.47
CA GLY A 42 -7.77 7.43 3.79
C GLY A 42 -6.43 6.94 4.32
N HIS A 43 -5.88 5.84 3.78
CA HIS A 43 -4.79 5.11 4.44
C HIS A 43 -3.54 5.97 4.68
N ASP A 44 -3.15 6.80 3.72
CA ASP A 44 -1.87 7.53 3.68
C ASP A 44 -1.98 9.04 3.96
N LEU A 45 -3.14 9.52 4.43
CA LEU A 45 -3.37 10.95 4.71
C LEU A 45 -2.38 11.55 5.72
N GLY A 46 -1.95 10.76 6.70
CA GLY A 46 -1.05 11.17 7.77
C GLY A 46 0.43 11.06 7.43
N HIS A 47 0.77 10.71 6.23
CA HIS A 47 2.16 10.51 5.85
C HIS A 47 2.95 11.84 5.78
N THR A 48 4.19 11.82 6.25
CA THR A 48 5.05 13.00 6.37
C THR A 48 5.73 13.38 5.06
N PRO A 49 6.19 14.64 4.91
CA PRO A 49 7.20 14.96 3.92
C PRO A 49 8.44 14.07 4.09
N PHE A 50 9.07 13.72 2.98
CA PHE A 50 10.24 12.81 2.94
C PHE A 50 9.95 11.37 3.36
N GLY A 51 8.70 10.91 3.27
CA GLY A 51 8.33 9.52 3.47
C GLY A 51 8.71 8.96 4.84
N HIS A 52 9.17 7.72 4.88
CA HIS A 52 9.59 7.05 6.12
C HIS A 52 10.78 7.72 6.82
N SER A 53 11.66 8.42 6.07
CA SER A 53 12.74 9.19 6.68
C SER A 53 12.21 10.35 7.51
N GLY A 54 11.20 11.08 7.00
CA GLY A 54 10.51 12.13 7.74
C GLY A 54 9.77 11.59 8.95
N GLU A 55 9.09 10.46 8.80
CA GLU A 55 8.42 9.76 9.90
C GLU A 55 9.40 9.37 11.01
N ALA A 56 10.55 8.78 10.68
CA ALA A 56 11.57 8.41 11.64
C ALA A 56 12.12 9.62 12.41
N VAL A 57 12.26 10.77 11.76
CA VAL A 57 12.67 12.02 12.41
C VAL A 57 11.59 12.51 13.37
N LEU A 58 10.34 12.59 12.92
CA LEU A 58 9.23 13.03 13.77
C LEU A 58 9.01 12.09 14.95
N ASN A 59 9.12 10.79 14.75
CA ASN A 59 8.99 9.80 15.83
C ASN A 59 10.03 10.00 16.93
N ARG A 60 11.23 10.49 16.60
CA ARG A 60 12.28 10.81 17.59
C ARG A 60 12.06 12.16 18.28
N LEU A 61 11.46 13.11 17.57
CA LEU A 61 11.26 14.48 18.10
C LEU A 61 9.99 14.63 18.93
N CYS A 62 8.95 13.86 18.63
CA CYS A 62 7.70 13.89 19.36
C CYS A 62 7.81 13.05 20.64
N SER A 63 7.45 13.60 21.79
CA SER A 63 7.46 12.89 23.08
C SER A 63 6.60 11.64 23.12
N GLU A 64 5.48 11.67 22.41
CA GLU A 64 4.52 10.56 22.28
C GLU A 64 4.84 9.63 21.10
N GLY A 65 5.95 9.88 20.39
CA GLY A 65 6.25 9.24 19.12
C GLY A 65 5.39 9.76 17.98
N PHE A 66 5.64 9.22 16.78
CA PHE A 66 4.87 9.55 15.58
C PHE A 66 4.77 8.33 14.65
N ALA A 67 3.58 8.06 14.14
CA ALA A 67 3.34 7.05 13.12
C ALA A 67 2.28 7.54 12.12
N HIS A 68 2.57 7.42 10.81
CA HIS A 68 1.69 7.96 9.75
C HIS A 68 0.27 7.38 9.81
N TYR A 69 0.12 6.09 10.09
CA TYR A 69 -1.21 5.45 10.17
C TYR A 69 -2.05 5.98 11.35
N GLN A 70 -1.44 6.31 12.48
CA GLN A 70 -2.12 6.96 13.60
C GLN A 70 -2.48 8.41 13.25
N GLN A 71 -1.58 9.10 12.57
CA GLN A 71 -1.83 10.45 12.10
C GLN A 71 -2.93 10.48 11.03
N SER A 72 -3.02 9.47 10.15
CA SER A 72 -4.13 9.34 9.19
C SER A 72 -5.48 9.28 9.91
N VAL A 73 -5.59 8.46 10.93
CA VAL A 73 -6.82 8.39 11.76
C VAL A 73 -7.08 9.72 12.46
N ARG A 74 -6.07 10.35 13.05
CA ARG A 74 -6.22 11.66 13.71
C ARG A 74 -6.70 12.73 12.75
N ILE A 75 -6.24 12.74 11.49
CA ILE A 75 -6.71 13.69 10.46
C ILE A 75 -8.20 13.51 10.24
N VAL A 76 -8.67 12.29 9.98
CA VAL A 76 -10.09 12.04 9.66
C VAL A 76 -11.02 12.14 10.86
N GLU A 77 -10.53 11.90 12.08
CA GLU A 77 -11.36 11.98 13.30
C GLU A 77 -11.40 13.37 13.91
N VAL A 78 -10.31 14.13 13.82
CA VAL A 78 -10.14 15.34 14.63
C VAL A 78 -9.84 16.58 13.80
N LEU A 79 -8.94 16.50 12.80
CA LEU A 79 -8.42 17.72 12.16
C LEU A 79 -9.29 18.22 11.02
N GLU A 80 -9.91 17.32 10.26
CA GLU A 80 -10.76 17.70 9.13
C GLU A 80 -12.00 18.47 9.58
N GLN A 81 -12.63 19.16 8.62
CA GLN A 81 -13.83 19.98 8.84
C GLN A 81 -13.71 20.95 10.03
N LYS A 82 -12.59 21.67 10.08
CA LYS A 82 -12.32 22.68 11.13
C LYS A 82 -12.34 22.09 12.55
N GLY A 83 -11.82 20.88 12.70
CA GLY A 83 -11.72 20.22 13.99
C GLY A 83 -12.92 19.34 14.38
N GLN A 84 -13.84 19.09 13.47
CA GLN A 84 -15.01 18.24 13.72
C GLN A 84 -14.83 16.79 13.27
N GLY A 85 -13.83 16.56 12.40
CA GLY A 85 -13.61 15.27 11.76
C GLY A 85 -14.64 14.92 10.69
N LEU A 86 -14.42 13.81 9.99
CA LEU A 86 -15.26 13.36 8.87
C LEU A 86 -16.41 12.43 9.29
N ASN A 87 -16.49 12.05 10.57
CA ASN A 87 -17.48 11.10 11.09
C ASN A 87 -17.52 9.77 10.31
N LEU A 88 -16.36 9.22 10.01
CA LEU A 88 -16.24 7.94 9.31
C LEU A 88 -16.67 6.77 10.20
N THR A 89 -17.14 5.68 9.57
CA THR A 89 -17.49 4.45 10.27
C THR A 89 -16.27 3.84 10.95
N TRP A 90 -16.50 3.00 11.96
CA TRP A 90 -15.43 2.29 12.64
C TRP A 90 -14.62 1.41 11.70
N ASP A 91 -15.29 0.75 10.73
CA ASP A 91 -14.63 -0.15 9.77
C ASP A 91 -13.61 0.60 8.90
N VAL A 92 -13.96 1.81 8.42
CA VAL A 92 -13.03 2.66 7.65
C VAL A 92 -11.84 3.06 8.51
N ARG A 93 -12.08 3.55 9.74
CA ARG A 93 -11.01 3.98 10.65
C ARG A 93 -10.10 2.82 11.06
N ASN A 94 -10.68 1.65 11.31
CA ASN A 94 -9.92 0.44 11.61
C ASN A 94 -9.05 0.01 10.44
N GLY A 95 -9.57 0.06 9.21
CA GLY A 95 -8.82 -0.22 8.00
C GLY A 95 -7.65 0.76 7.82
N ILE A 96 -7.88 2.06 7.97
CA ILE A 96 -6.84 3.10 7.90
C ILE A 96 -5.75 2.85 8.96
N LEU A 97 -6.13 2.56 10.19
CA LEU A 97 -5.18 2.34 11.29
C LEU A 97 -4.27 1.12 11.06
N ASN A 98 -4.80 0.09 10.41
CA ASN A 98 -4.17 -1.21 10.30
C ASN A 98 -3.69 -1.57 8.87
N HIS A 99 -3.59 -0.60 7.95
CA HIS A 99 -3.20 -0.86 6.55
C HIS A 99 -1.74 -1.31 6.40
N ARG A 100 -0.86 -0.98 7.33
CA ARG A 100 0.56 -1.35 7.29
C ARG A 100 0.77 -2.87 7.24
N THR A 101 1.92 -3.32 6.73
CA THR A 101 2.26 -4.75 6.57
C THR A 101 2.09 -5.57 7.86
N SER A 102 2.45 -5.00 9.02
CA SER A 102 2.29 -5.65 10.34
C SER A 102 0.92 -5.41 10.99
N GLY A 103 0.01 -4.73 10.30
CA GLY A 103 -1.33 -4.44 10.81
C GLY A 103 -2.29 -5.62 10.62
N HIS A 104 -3.34 -5.63 11.41
CA HIS A 104 -4.39 -6.65 11.38
C HIS A 104 -5.77 -5.99 11.27
N PRO A 105 -6.18 -5.57 10.05
CA PRO A 105 -7.51 -5.03 9.83
C PRO A 105 -8.59 -6.03 10.26
N ALA A 106 -9.66 -5.53 10.85
CA ALA A 106 -10.77 -6.36 11.33
C ALA A 106 -11.68 -6.86 10.20
N THR A 107 -11.65 -6.19 9.03
CA THR A 107 -12.50 -6.52 7.87
C THR A 107 -11.68 -7.12 6.73
N LEU A 108 -12.34 -7.85 5.84
CA LEU A 108 -11.72 -8.36 4.62
C LEU A 108 -11.29 -7.22 3.69
N GLU A 109 -12.10 -6.16 3.62
CA GLU A 109 -11.81 -4.95 2.84
C GLU A 109 -10.53 -4.28 3.30
N GLY A 110 -10.33 -4.13 4.61
CA GLY A 110 -9.08 -3.61 5.18
C GLY A 110 -7.87 -4.48 4.82
N ASN A 111 -8.03 -5.81 4.83
CA ASN A 111 -6.97 -6.72 4.39
C ASN A 111 -6.69 -6.60 2.89
N VAL A 112 -7.72 -6.41 2.06
CA VAL A 112 -7.57 -6.16 0.63
C VAL A 112 -6.79 -4.87 0.40
N VAL A 113 -7.10 -3.78 1.12
CA VAL A 113 -6.35 -2.51 0.99
C VAL A 113 -4.88 -2.70 1.39
N ARG A 114 -4.60 -3.38 2.50
CA ARG A 114 -3.23 -3.69 2.94
C ARG A 114 -2.42 -4.43 1.89
N LEU A 115 -3.04 -5.37 1.16
CA LEU A 115 -2.39 -6.09 0.06
C LEU A 115 -2.26 -5.22 -1.19
N SER A 116 -3.27 -4.41 -1.50
CA SER A 116 -3.29 -3.52 -2.66
C SER A 116 -2.21 -2.44 -2.56
N ASP A 117 -2.01 -1.88 -1.37
CA ASP A 117 -0.93 -0.94 -1.07
C ASP A 117 0.44 -1.57 -1.35
N LYS A 118 0.67 -2.79 -0.84
CA LYS A 118 1.90 -3.55 -1.11
C LYS A 118 2.10 -3.83 -2.61
N ILE A 119 1.05 -4.19 -3.33
CA ILE A 119 1.12 -4.44 -4.79
C ILE A 119 1.49 -3.16 -5.54
N ALA A 120 0.83 -2.04 -5.23
CA ALA A 120 1.11 -0.74 -5.84
C ALA A 120 2.56 -0.32 -5.58
N TYR A 121 3.05 -0.46 -4.35
CA TYR A 121 4.42 -0.15 -3.98
C TYR A 121 5.45 -0.99 -4.76
N ILE A 122 5.25 -2.31 -4.82
CA ILE A 122 6.13 -3.23 -5.55
C ILE A 122 6.16 -2.91 -7.05
N ASN A 123 5.02 -2.59 -7.67
CA ASN A 123 4.99 -2.18 -9.06
C ASN A 123 5.84 -0.93 -9.32
N HIS A 124 5.81 0.03 -8.40
CA HIS A 124 6.64 1.23 -8.50
C HIS A 124 8.13 0.92 -8.40
N ASP A 125 8.53 0.09 -7.44
CA ASP A 125 9.92 -0.30 -7.26
C ASP A 125 10.47 -1.07 -8.46
N ILE A 126 9.64 -1.92 -9.08
CA ILE A 126 10.01 -2.64 -10.32
C ILE A 126 10.19 -1.66 -11.47
N ASP A 127 9.25 -0.74 -11.67
CA ASP A 127 9.35 0.31 -12.70
C ASP A 127 10.62 1.14 -12.53
N ASP A 128 10.92 1.55 -11.29
CA ASP A 128 12.10 2.33 -10.97
C ASP A 128 13.40 1.52 -11.17
N ALA A 129 13.40 0.23 -10.83
CA ALA A 129 14.54 -0.67 -11.06
C ALA A 129 14.81 -0.87 -12.56
N ILE A 130 13.75 -1.00 -13.38
CA ILE A 130 13.88 -1.10 -14.84
C ILE A 130 14.42 0.21 -15.42
N ARG A 131 13.87 1.37 -15.02
CA ARG A 131 14.33 2.70 -15.44
C ARG A 131 15.77 2.98 -15.01
N GLY A 132 16.11 2.60 -13.78
CA GLY A 132 17.46 2.69 -13.24
C GLY A 132 18.45 1.72 -13.88
N LYS A 133 18.00 0.86 -14.82
CA LYS A 133 18.80 -0.20 -15.46
C LYS A 133 19.40 -1.19 -14.48
N ILE A 134 18.78 -1.35 -13.30
CA ILE A 134 19.15 -2.33 -12.29
C ILE A 134 18.57 -3.69 -12.66
N MET A 135 17.38 -3.70 -13.31
CA MET A 135 16.68 -4.90 -13.76
C MET A 135 16.23 -4.72 -15.22
N LYS A 136 16.19 -5.82 -15.97
CA LYS A 136 15.61 -5.83 -17.32
C LYS A 136 14.16 -6.30 -17.26
N GLU A 137 13.31 -5.70 -18.07
CA GLU A 137 11.90 -6.06 -18.20
C GLU A 137 11.72 -7.55 -18.55
N GLU A 138 12.60 -8.08 -19.41
CA GLU A 138 12.61 -9.50 -19.83
C GLU A 138 12.82 -10.46 -18.66
N ASP A 139 13.66 -10.10 -17.69
CA ASP A 139 13.93 -10.91 -16.50
C ASP A 139 12.70 -10.98 -15.59
N TYR A 140 11.95 -9.88 -15.47
CA TYR A 140 10.73 -9.80 -14.70
C TYR A 140 9.60 -10.60 -15.35
N ILE A 141 9.36 -10.38 -16.64
CA ILE A 141 8.34 -11.08 -17.43
C ILE A 141 8.60 -12.58 -17.44
N SER A 142 9.84 -13.00 -17.66
CA SER A 142 10.24 -14.41 -17.66
C SER A 142 9.94 -15.10 -16.34
N ARG A 143 10.14 -14.41 -15.20
CA ARG A 143 9.82 -14.95 -13.87
C ARG A 143 8.33 -15.06 -13.61
N ILE A 144 7.52 -14.11 -14.10
CA ILE A 144 6.06 -14.17 -14.00
C ILE A 144 5.53 -15.33 -14.86
N ILE A 145 5.96 -15.43 -16.13
CA ILE A 145 5.52 -16.49 -17.05
C ILE A 145 5.90 -17.86 -16.50
N TRP A 146 7.13 -18.04 -16.01
CA TRP A 146 7.57 -19.29 -15.41
C TRP A 146 6.68 -19.71 -14.22
N ARG A 147 6.16 -18.76 -13.45
CA ARG A 147 5.24 -19.03 -12.33
C ARG A 147 3.82 -19.34 -12.78
N LEU A 148 3.36 -18.74 -13.87
CA LEU A 148 2.03 -19.00 -14.45
C LEU A 148 1.98 -20.36 -15.14
N ASP A 149 3.08 -20.82 -15.75
CA ASP A 149 3.19 -22.12 -16.42
C ASP A 149 3.34 -23.30 -15.45
N TYR A 150 3.61 -23.06 -14.18
CA TYR A 150 3.68 -24.12 -13.19
C TYR A 150 2.29 -24.59 -12.83
N LYS A 151 1.75 -25.47 -13.70
CA LYS A 151 0.43 -26.10 -13.55
C LYS A 151 0.38 -26.98 -12.31
N GLU A 152 -0.65 -26.72 -11.53
CA GLU A 152 -1.30 -27.63 -10.58
C GLU A 152 -0.50 -28.12 -9.37
N LYS A 153 -0.64 -27.37 -8.28
CA LYS A 153 -1.05 -27.88 -6.98
C LYS A 153 -1.24 -26.71 -6.02
N ASP A 154 -2.45 -26.63 -5.50
CA ASP A 154 -2.87 -25.77 -4.38
C ASP A 154 -2.55 -24.26 -4.50
N THR A 155 -3.53 -23.50 -5.00
CA THR A 155 -3.45 -22.05 -5.22
C THR A 155 -3.06 -21.30 -3.94
N LEU A 156 -3.43 -21.79 -2.77
CA LEU A 156 -3.12 -21.17 -1.48
C LEU A 156 -1.65 -21.33 -1.08
N GLU A 157 -1.07 -22.50 -1.35
CA GLU A 157 0.34 -22.78 -1.09
C GLU A 157 1.25 -22.01 -2.05
N LYS A 158 0.80 -21.86 -3.31
CA LYS A 158 1.46 -21.03 -4.32
C LYS A 158 1.43 -19.54 -3.96
N MET A 159 0.32 -19.04 -3.40
CA MET A 159 0.25 -17.66 -2.92
C MET A 159 1.19 -17.41 -1.74
N LYS A 160 1.31 -18.35 -0.81
CA LYS A 160 2.26 -18.24 0.31
C LYS A 160 3.72 -18.26 -0.16
N ILE A 161 4.06 -19.11 -1.13
CA ILE A 161 5.40 -19.17 -1.72
C ILE A 161 5.70 -17.88 -2.49
N LEU A 162 4.72 -17.30 -3.19
CA LEU A 162 4.84 -16.02 -3.89
C LEU A 162 5.12 -14.87 -2.91
N ASP A 163 4.38 -14.83 -1.80
CA ASP A 163 4.54 -13.81 -0.76
C ASP A 163 5.92 -13.90 -0.10
N GLN A 164 6.40 -15.11 0.21
CA GLN A 164 7.72 -15.32 0.77
C GLN A 164 8.84 -14.92 -0.20
N GLN A 165 8.75 -15.32 -1.46
CA GLN A 165 9.77 -15.00 -2.47
C GLN A 165 9.78 -13.52 -2.86
N MET A 166 8.63 -12.84 -2.78
CA MET A 166 8.58 -11.38 -2.95
C MET A 166 9.22 -10.67 -1.77
N ASN A 167 9.01 -11.16 -0.54
CA ASN A 167 9.67 -10.62 0.64
C ASN A 167 11.19 -10.80 0.57
N ASP A 168 11.66 -12.01 0.22
CA ASP A 168 13.09 -12.31 0.07
C ASP A 168 13.73 -11.48 -1.05
N TYR A 169 13.01 -11.21 -2.13
CA TYR A 169 13.48 -10.34 -3.22
C TYR A 169 13.56 -8.88 -2.78
N MET A 170 12.58 -8.40 -2.03
CA MET A 170 12.58 -7.03 -1.50
C MET A 170 13.69 -6.82 -0.46
N GLU A 171 13.96 -7.79 0.41
CA GLU A 171 15.08 -7.72 1.36
C GLU A 171 16.43 -7.66 0.64
N ASN A 172 16.58 -8.36 -0.47
CA ASN A 172 17.84 -8.38 -1.26
C ASN A 172 18.05 -7.13 -2.13
N ILE A 173 17.01 -6.32 -2.38
CA ILE A 173 17.12 -5.04 -3.12
C ILE A 173 17.34 -3.86 -2.16
N LEU A 174 16.83 -3.95 -0.93
CA LEU A 174 16.85 -2.87 0.05
C LEU A 174 18.04 -2.94 1.02
N CYS A 175 18.83 -4.02 0.99
CA CYS A 175 20.11 -4.18 1.68
C CYS A 175 21.28 -4.10 0.73
#